data_f6083a25a964d2388f7761ca0c867023
#
_entry.id   f6083a25a964d2388f7761ca0c867023
#
_cell.length_a   1.000
_cell.length_b   1.000
_cell.length_c   1.000
_cell.angle_alpha   90.00
_cell.angle_beta   90.00
_cell.angle_gamma   90.00
#
_symmetry.space_group_name_H-M   'P 1'
#
loop_
_entity.id
_entity.type
_entity.pdbx_description
1 polymer ?
#
loop_
_entity_poly.entity_id
_entity_poly.type
_entity_poly.pdbx_seq_one_letter_code
_entity_poly.pdbx_strand_id
1 'polypeptide(L)'
;VRPLFLLLMAIVLFAAGLLQAGEQDAIRTAGDVLLAVLPASAAGLTWYHHDFQGTLQFARAASLTLGVTFGLKYLVNEKRPDGGEHSFPSGHASLSFCAAEFMRKRYGGSVTIPAYAAAAFVGYSRVASKRHYTHDVLAGAALGIGSSYFFTRPWHGWCVQLDGGSRHGMLRLSRAW
;
A
#
# COMPACT_ATOMS: atom_id res chain seq x y z
N VAL A 1 -6.86 25.42 0.73
CA VAL A 1 -5.77 26.04 -0.05
C VAL A 1 -4.40 25.54 0.43
N ARG A 2 -4.14 25.45 1.76
CA ARG A 2 -2.85 24.99 2.31
C ARG A 2 -2.43 23.56 1.93
N PRO A 3 -3.32 22.51 1.94
CA PRO A 3 -2.88 21.16 1.60
C PRO A 3 -2.52 21.00 0.11
N LEU A 4 -3.20 21.71 -0.79
CA LEU A 4 -2.89 21.70 -2.22
C LEU A 4 -1.55 22.37 -2.51
N PHE A 5 -1.23 23.46 -1.83
CA PHE A 5 0.06 24.16 -1.95
C PHE A 5 1.23 23.28 -1.46
N LEU A 6 1.06 22.60 -0.32
CA LEU A 6 2.07 21.67 0.19
C LEU A 6 2.29 20.48 -0.73
N LEU A 7 1.21 19.94 -1.32
CA LEU A 7 1.29 18.87 -2.31
C LEU A 7 2.02 19.32 -3.59
N LEU A 8 1.68 20.51 -4.09
CA LEU A 8 2.35 21.11 -5.26
C LEU A 8 3.84 21.37 -4.99
N MET A 9 4.17 21.89 -3.83
CA MET A 9 5.57 22.14 -3.44
C MET A 9 6.36 20.83 -3.31
N ALA A 10 5.74 19.79 -2.73
CA ALA A 10 6.33 18.46 -2.67
C ALA A 10 6.57 17.86 -4.07
N ILE A 11 5.62 18.05 -5.00
CA ILE A 11 5.76 17.60 -6.40
C ILE A 11 6.88 18.38 -7.11
N VAL A 12 6.99 19.69 -6.90
CA VAL A 12 8.04 20.52 -7.52
C VAL A 12 9.43 20.17 -6.97
N LEU A 13 9.58 20.01 -5.67
CA LEU A 13 10.84 19.59 -5.05
C LEU A 13 11.24 18.18 -5.50
N PHE A 14 10.26 17.29 -5.64
CA PHE A 14 10.46 15.95 -6.18
C PHE A 14 10.92 15.97 -7.65
N ALA A 15 10.25 16.77 -8.50
CA ALA A 15 10.62 16.93 -9.90
C ALA A 15 12.02 17.55 -10.07
N ALA A 16 12.39 18.51 -9.20
CA ALA A 16 13.73 19.12 -9.22
C ALA A 16 14.83 18.12 -8.84
N GLY A 17 14.56 17.23 -7.88
CA GLY A 17 15.47 16.12 -7.52
C GLY A 17 15.69 15.12 -8.66
N LEU A 18 14.64 14.83 -9.43
CA LEU A 18 14.71 13.93 -10.59
C LEU A 18 15.56 14.49 -11.75
N LEU A 19 15.59 15.81 -11.92
CA LEU A 19 16.36 16.47 -12.98
C LEU A 19 17.89 16.41 -12.79
N GLN A 20 18.36 16.11 -11.57
CA GLN A 20 19.78 16.03 -11.22
C GLN A 20 20.33 14.59 -11.15
N ALA A 21 19.48 13.59 -11.19
CA ALA A 21 19.85 12.19 -11.11
C ALA A 21 19.96 11.56 -12.51
N GLY A 22 20.85 10.59 -12.70
CA GLY A 22 20.81 9.73 -13.88
C GLY A 22 19.45 9.01 -13.98
N GLU A 23 19.01 8.65 -15.18
CA GLU A 23 17.66 8.14 -15.44
C GLU A 23 17.26 6.96 -14.50
N GLN A 24 18.15 6.03 -14.25
CA GLN A 24 17.88 4.90 -13.34
C GLN A 24 17.79 5.32 -11.88
N ASP A 25 18.62 6.28 -11.45
CA ASP A 25 18.58 6.82 -10.09
C ASP A 25 17.33 7.67 -9.87
N ALA A 26 16.87 8.40 -10.89
CA ALA A 26 15.63 9.14 -10.85
C ALA A 26 14.41 8.23 -10.66
N ILE A 27 14.31 7.15 -11.44
CA ILE A 27 13.23 6.14 -11.33
C ILE A 27 13.25 5.49 -9.93
N ARG A 28 14.42 5.14 -9.43
CA ARG A 28 14.58 4.55 -8.08
C ARG A 28 14.12 5.52 -7.00
N THR A 29 14.62 6.76 -7.04
CA THR A 29 14.28 7.80 -6.06
C THR A 29 12.78 8.10 -6.07
N ALA A 30 12.16 8.17 -7.26
CA ALA A 30 10.71 8.32 -7.40
C ALA A 30 9.95 7.18 -6.70
N GLY A 31 10.40 5.94 -6.89
CA GLY A 31 9.82 4.79 -6.21
C GLY A 31 9.99 4.82 -4.69
N ASP A 32 11.15 5.28 -4.19
CA ASP A 32 11.41 5.41 -2.75
C ASP A 32 10.53 6.50 -2.10
N VAL A 33 10.33 7.62 -2.79
CA VAL A 33 9.42 8.69 -2.33
C VAL A 33 7.97 8.20 -2.32
N LEU A 34 7.50 7.54 -3.39
CA LEU A 34 6.14 7.03 -3.44
C LEU A 34 5.88 5.93 -2.41
N LEU A 35 6.90 5.13 -2.05
CA LEU A 35 6.82 4.20 -0.94
C LEU A 35 6.48 4.90 0.38
N ALA A 36 7.03 6.09 0.63
CA ALA A 36 6.71 6.87 1.83
C ALA A 36 5.35 7.58 1.72
N VAL A 37 5.06 8.14 0.53
CA VAL A 37 3.83 8.90 0.27
C VAL A 37 2.58 8.04 0.38
N LEU A 38 2.59 6.81 -0.12
CA LEU A 38 1.39 5.95 -0.11
C LEU A 38 0.90 5.60 1.30
N PRO A 39 1.73 5.06 2.21
CA PRO A 39 1.30 4.84 3.60
C PRO A 39 0.96 6.13 4.34
N ALA A 40 1.69 7.22 4.09
CA ALA A 40 1.40 8.51 4.68
C ALA A 40 0.03 9.05 4.20
N SER A 41 -0.31 8.86 2.92
CA SER A 41 -1.62 9.22 2.37
C SER A 41 -2.74 8.39 3.00
N ALA A 42 -2.53 7.09 3.18
CA ALA A 42 -3.48 6.21 3.86
C ALA A 42 -3.73 6.67 5.30
N ALA A 43 -2.67 6.95 6.06
CA ALA A 43 -2.77 7.49 7.42
C ALA A 43 -3.38 8.90 7.45
N GLY A 44 -3.02 9.77 6.49
CA GLY A 44 -3.57 11.11 6.35
C GLY A 44 -5.08 11.11 6.08
N LEU A 45 -5.57 10.19 5.25
CA LEU A 45 -7.00 10.03 5.02
C LEU A 45 -7.74 9.58 6.28
N THR A 46 -7.19 8.64 7.06
CA THR A 46 -7.82 8.24 8.33
C THR A 46 -7.88 9.39 9.31
N TRP A 47 -6.83 10.20 9.39
CA TRP A 47 -6.79 11.37 10.24
C TRP A 47 -7.77 12.48 9.78
N TYR A 48 -7.80 12.76 8.49
CA TYR A 48 -8.72 13.76 7.91
C TYR A 48 -10.19 13.41 8.14
N HIS A 49 -10.53 12.13 8.05
CA HIS A 49 -11.90 11.64 8.29
C HIS A 49 -12.20 11.34 9.76
N HIS A 50 -11.27 11.60 10.69
CA HIS A 50 -11.36 11.19 12.10
C HIS A 50 -11.67 9.69 12.27
N ASP A 51 -11.12 8.88 11.37
CA ASP A 51 -11.39 7.45 11.25
C ASP A 51 -10.41 6.60 12.05
N PHE A 52 -10.60 6.56 13.37
CA PHE A 52 -9.75 5.75 14.26
C PHE A 52 -9.80 4.25 13.92
N GLN A 53 -10.95 3.73 13.52
CA GLN A 53 -11.09 2.34 13.10
C GLN A 53 -10.29 2.04 11.83
N GLY A 54 -10.31 2.94 10.86
CA GLY A 54 -9.47 2.86 9.66
C GLY A 54 -7.99 2.85 10.00
N THR A 55 -7.55 3.72 10.93
CA THR A 55 -6.16 3.74 11.42
C THR A 55 -5.74 2.38 11.98
N LEU A 56 -6.56 1.77 12.84
CA LEU A 56 -6.29 0.45 13.40
C LEU A 56 -6.28 -0.66 12.34
N GLN A 57 -7.20 -0.60 11.38
CA GLN A 57 -7.26 -1.56 10.27
C GLN A 57 -6.02 -1.48 9.39
N PHE A 58 -5.61 -0.26 9.03
CA PHE A 58 -4.39 -0.04 8.26
C PHE A 58 -3.14 -0.50 9.02
N ALA A 59 -3.04 -0.16 10.30
CA ALA A 59 -1.91 -0.57 11.14
C ALA A 59 -1.80 -2.11 11.21
N ARG A 60 -2.91 -2.83 11.39
CA ARG A 60 -2.94 -4.30 11.39
C ARG A 60 -2.53 -4.88 10.04
N ALA A 61 -3.07 -4.34 8.94
CA ALA A 61 -2.73 -4.77 7.59
C ALA A 61 -1.23 -4.55 7.29
N ALA A 62 -0.70 -3.36 7.60
CA ALA A 62 0.71 -3.03 7.41
C ALA A 62 1.63 -3.91 8.29
N SER A 63 1.27 -4.14 9.54
CA SER A 63 2.04 -5.00 10.45
C SER A 63 2.11 -6.44 9.94
N LEU A 64 0.97 -7.02 9.49
CA LEU A 64 0.98 -8.36 8.88
C LEU A 64 1.81 -8.37 7.60
N THR A 65 1.61 -7.39 6.73
CA THR A 65 2.38 -7.26 5.47
C THR A 65 3.88 -7.23 5.75
N LEU A 66 4.33 -6.38 6.65
CA LEU A 66 5.75 -6.26 7.00
C LEU A 66 6.27 -7.52 7.69
N GLY A 67 5.53 -8.07 8.65
CA GLY A 67 5.93 -9.29 9.36
C GLY A 67 6.13 -10.48 8.42
N VAL A 68 5.17 -10.73 7.52
CA VAL A 68 5.29 -11.81 6.53
C VAL A 68 6.38 -11.51 5.50
N THR A 69 6.49 -10.25 5.03
CA THR A 69 7.55 -9.84 4.09
C THR A 69 8.94 -10.11 4.68
N PHE A 70 9.20 -9.65 5.92
CA PHE A 70 10.49 -9.87 6.56
C PHE A 70 10.72 -11.35 6.88
N GLY A 71 9.71 -12.07 7.35
CA GLY A 71 9.80 -13.51 7.58
C GLY A 71 10.21 -14.27 6.32
N LEU A 72 9.55 -14.01 5.19
CA LEU A 72 9.87 -14.65 3.91
C LEU A 72 11.26 -14.24 3.39
N LYS A 73 11.70 -13.00 3.60
CA LYS A 73 13.05 -12.55 3.20
C LYS A 73 14.15 -13.40 3.82
N TYR A 74 14.02 -13.72 5.10
CA TYR A 74 15.02 -14.56 5.79
C TYR A 74 14.87 -16.03 5.48
N LEU A 75 13.64 -16.52 5.27
CA LEU A 75 13.38 -17.93 4.96
C LEU A 75 13.82 -18.32 3.54
N VAL A 76 13.55 -17.48 2.56
CA VAL A 76 13.87 -17.77 1.16
C VAL A 76 15.28 -17.37 0.80
N ASN A 77 15.79 -16.27 1.38
CA ASN A 77 17.16 -15.74 1.18
C ASN A 77 17.61 -15.70 -0.28
N GLU A 78 16.76 -15.27 -1.19
CA GLU A 78 17.05 -15.16 -2.61
C GLU A 78 18.01 -14.00 -2.89
N LYS A 79 18.98 -14.19 -3.80
CA LYS A 79 19.88 -13.13 -4.25
C LYS A 79 19.16 -12.16 -5.19
N ARG A 80 19.46 -10.88 -5.03
CA ARG A 80 18.94 -9.81 -5.91
C ARG A 80 19.66 -9.78 -7.26
N PRO A 81 19.04 -9.18 -8.30
CA PRO A 81 19.72 -8.95 -9.57
C PRO A 81 21.02 -8.14 -9.47
N ASP A 82 21.12 -7.24 -8.46
CA ASP A 82 22.31 -6.42 -8.19
C ASP A 82 23.37 -7.12 -7.31
N GLY A 83 23.14 -8.39 -6.97
CA GLY A 83 24.04 -9.20 -6.12
C GLY A 83 23.78 -9.09 -4.62
N GLY A 84 22.87 -8.24 -4.18
CA GLY A 84 22.44 -8.16 -2.78
C GLY A 84 21.67 -9.40 -2.32
N GLU A 85 21.42 -9.51 -1.02
CA GLU A 85 20.67 -10.62 -0.41
C GLU A 85 19.22 -10.24 -0.15
N HIS A 86 18.40 -11.26 0.21
CA HIS A 86 17.01 -11.11 0.62
C HIS A 86 16.11 -10.41 -0.42
N SER A 87 16.13 -10.89 -1.67
CA SER A 87 15.31 -10.35 -2.73
C SER A 87 13.82 -10.58 -2.48
N PHE A 88 13.43 -11.82 -2.25
CA PHE A 88 12.03 -12.23 -2.16
C PHE A 88 11.43 -12.09 -0.76
N PRO A 89 10.19 -11.56 -0.65
CA PRO A 89 9.47 -10.75 -1.63
C PRO A 89 9.88 -9.27 -1.55
N SER A 90 9.43 -8.44 -2.52
CA SER A 90 9.71 -7.00 -2.52
C SER A 90 8.93 -6.27 -1.42
N GLY A 91 9.63 -5.75 -0.41
CA GLY A 91 9.02 -4.98 0.69
C GLY A 91 8.43 -3.63 0.22
N HIS A 92 9.03 -3.00 -0.78
CA HIS A 92 8.51 -1.78 -1.39
C HIS A 92 7.15 -2.04 -2.05
N ALA A 93 7.05 -3.10 -2.85
CA ALA A 93 5.79 -3.47 -3.47
C ALA A 93 4.74 -3.87 -2.42
N SER A 94 5.10 -4.68 -1.42
CA SER A 94 4.14 -5.17 -0.44
C SER A 94 3.50 -4.03 0.37
N LEU A 95 4.29 -3.06 0.86
CA LEU A 95 3.74 -1.95 1.64
C LEU A 95 2.97 -0.95 0.77
N SER A 96 3.44 -0.67 -0.45
CA SER A 96 2.75 0.23 -1.38
C SER A 96 1.38 -0.32 -1.81
N PHE A 97 1.30 -1.59 -2.17
CA PHE A 97 0.04 -2.22 -2.54
C PHE A 97 -0.88 -2.44 -1.32
N CYS A 98 -0.33 -2.65 -0.12
CA CYS A 98 -1.12 -2.66 1.11
C CYS A 98 -1.82 -1.31 1.34
N ALA A 99 -1.10 -0.20 1.20
CA ALA A 99 -1.67 1.14 1.35
C ALA A 99 -2.69 1.47 0.25
N ALA A 100 -2.39 1.11 -1.01
CA ALA A 100 -3.30 1.33 -2.13
C ALA A 100 -4.62 0.55 -1.96
N GLU A 101 -4.54 -0.74 -1.58
CA GLU A 101 -5.73 -1.56 -1.33
C GLU A 101 -6.52 -1.08 -0.13
N PHE A 102 -5.85 -0.63 0.94
CA PHE A 102 -6.52 0.00 2.08
C PHE A 102 -7.35 1.20 1.64
N MET A 103 -6.74 2.15 0.91
CA MET A 103 -7.42 3.34 0.42
C MET A 103 -8.60 2.99 -0.49
N ARG A 104 -8.40 2.02 -1.41
CA ARG A 104 -9.47 1.52 -2.29
C ARG A 104 -10.65 0.95 -1.51
N LYS A 105 -10.36 0.01 -0.60
CA LYS A 105 -11.41 -0.74 0.10
C LYS A 105 -12.09 0.10 1.18
N ARG A 106 -11.34 0.99 1.85
CA ARG A 106 -11.86 1.82 2.93
C ARG A 106 -12.66 2.99 2.41
N TYR A 107 -12.08 3.74 1.46
CA TYR A 107 -12.63 5.01 0.98
C TYR A 107 -13.17 4.95 -0.45
N GLY A 108 -12.67 4.03 -1.27
CA GLY A 108 -13.10 3.84 -2.66
C GLY A 108 -12.93 5.08 -3.54
N GLY A 109 -13.76 5.16 -4.58
CA GLY A 109 -13.91 6.38 -5.39
C GLY A 109 -12.63 6.86 -6.08
N SER A 110 -12.42 8.16 -6.07
CA SER A 110 -11.37 8.85 -6.83
C SER A 110 -9.93 8.53 -6.38
N VAL A 111 -9.73 8.02 -5.16
CA VAL A 111 -8.39 7.69 -4.64
C VAL A 111 -7.87 6.35 -5.15
N THR A 112 -8.73 5.48 -5.65
CA THR A 112 -8.37 4.10 -6.05
C THR A 112 -7.36 4.08 -7.19
N ILE A 113 -7.66 4.74 -8.31
CA ILE A 113 -6.83 4.72 -9.52
C ILE A 113 -5.44 5.32 -9.24
N PRO A 114 -5.32 6.55 -8.68
CA PRO A 114 -4.00 7.13 -8.43
C PRO A 114 -3.19 6.33 -7.41
N ALA A 115 -3.80 5.74 -6.38
CA ALA A 115 -3.09 4.92 -5.40
C ALA A 115 -2.50 3.66 -6.03
N TYR A 116 -3.27 2.95 -6.86
CA TYR A 116 -2.79 1.75 -7.54
C TYR A 116 -1.76 2.07 -8.64
N ALA A 117 -1.93 3.18 -9.36
CA ALA A 117 -0.94 3.63 -10.33
C ALA A 117 0.41 3.94 -9.67
N ALA A 118 0.38 4.63 -8.52
CA ALA A 118 1.58 4.90 -7.73
C ALA A 118 2.22 3.61 -7.19
N ALA A 119 1.43 2.66 -6.65
CA ALA A 119 1.94 1.38 -6.18
C ALA A 119 2.55 0.54 -7.32
N ALA A 120 1.92 0.53 -8.50
CA ALA A 120 2.46 -0.12 -9.69
C ALA A 120 3.79 0.51 -10.13
N PHE A 121 3.88 1.84 -10.10
CA PHE A 121 5.13 2.54 -10.39
C PHE A 121 6.24 2.20 -9.37
N VAL A 122 5.91 2.09 -8.07
CA VAL A 122 6.86 1.61 -7.06
C VAL A 122 7.37 0.22 -7.44
N GLY A 123 6.49 -0.71 -7.78
CA GLY A 123 6.89 -2.05 -8.26
C GLY A 123 7.78 -2.01 -9.48
N TYR A 124 7.39 -1.24 -10.51
CA TYR A 124 8.20 -1.02 -11.72
C TYR A 124 9.59 -0.49 -11.39
N SER A 125 9.69 0.52 -10.53
CA SER A 125 10.95 1.14 -10.15
C SER A 125 11.94 0.13 -9.54
N ARG A 126 11.46 -0.91 -8.83
CA ARG A 126 12.32 -1.96 -8.25
C ARG A 126 12.90 -2.88 -9.32
N VAL A 127 12.11 -3.22 -10.33
CA VAL A 127 12.58 -4.03 -11.47
C VAL A 127 13.53 -3.22 -12.35
N ALA A 128 13.14 -2.00 -12.73
CA ALA A 128 13.96 -1.09 -13.56
C ALA A 128 15.33 -0.78 -12.93
N SER A 129 15.39 -0.63 -11.59
CA SER A 129 16.64 -0.38 -10.86
C SER A 129 17.39 -1.67 -10.49
N LYS A 130 17.00 -2.82 -11.02
CA LYS A 130 17.62 -4.15 -10.77
C LYS A 130 17.70 -4.54 -9.28
N ARG A 131 16.81 -4.01 -8.44
CA ARG A 131 16.77 -4.31 -7.00
C ARG A 131 15.96 -5.57 -6.68
N HIS A 132 15.00 -5.92 -7.55
CA HIS A 132 14.10 -7.06 -7.40
C HIS A 132 13.77 -7.67 -8.76
N TYR A 133 13.48 -8.96 -8.77
CA TYR A 133 12.87 -9.62 -9.92
C TYR A 133 11.37 -9.29 -9.99
N THR A 134 10.79 -9.51 -11.17
CA THR A 134 9.34 -9.30 -11.38
C THR A 134 8.50 -10.15 -10.44
N HIS A 135 8.89 -11.40 -10.19
CA HIS A 135 8.16 -12.30 -9.27
C HIS A 135 8.19 -11.81 -7.82
N ASP A 136 9.29 -11.17 -7.35
CA ASP A 136 9.36 -10.57 -6.02
C ASP A 136 8.33 -9.46 -5.85
N VAL A 137 8.19 -8.63 -6.90
CA VAL A 137 7.25 -7.52 -6.93
C VAL A 137 5.82 -8.03 -6.94
N LEU A 138 5.52 -9.04 -7.78
CA LEU A 138 4.19 -9.65 -7.84
C LEU A 138 3.80 -10.34 -6.53
N ALA A 139 4.73 -11.09 -5.93
CA ALA A 139 4.50 -11.71 -4.62
C ALA A 139 4.28 -10.65 -3.52
N GLY A 140 5.11 -9.58 -3.52
CA GLY A 140 4.92 -8.46 -2.61
C GLY A 140 3.56 -7.78 -2.79
N ALA A 141 3.17 -7.50 -4.03
CA ALA A 141 1.87 -6.91 -4.35
C ALA A 141 0.70 -7.80 -3.86
N ALA A 142 0.75 -9.10 -4.16
CA ALA A 142 -0.26 -10.05 -3.71
C ALA A 142 -0.37 -10.10 -2.17
N LEU A 143 0.78 -10.10 -1.48
CA LEU A 143 0.83 -10.07 -0.02
C LEU A 143 0.21 -8.80 0.55
N GLY A 144 0.58 -7.63 0.01
CA GLY A 144 0.05 -6.35 0.45
C GLY A 144 -1.45 -6.22 0.23
N ILE A 145 -1.92 -6.57 -0.97
CA ILE A 145 -3.35 -6.59 -1.31
C ILE A 145 -4.10 -7.56 -0.39
N GLY A 146 -3.62 -8.80 -0.24
CA GLY A 146 -4.27 -9.82 0.58
C GLY A 146 -4.38 -9.41 2.05
N SER A 147 -3.30 -8.90 2.65
CA SER A 147 -3.28 -8.43 4.04
C SER A 147 -4.28 -7.27 4.24
N SER A 148 -4.24 -6.29 3.36
CA SER A 148 -5.14 -5.15 3.45
C SER A 148 -6.60 -5.54 3.20
N TYR A 149 -6.85 -6.40 2.21
CA TYR A 149 -8.19 -6.92 1.94
C TYR A 149 -8.79 -7.62 3.17
N PHE A 150 -8.00 -8.38 3.90
CA PHE A 150 -8.47 -9.13 5.08
C PHE A 150 -8.85 -8.20 6.24
N PHE A 151 -8.04 -7.18 6.54
CA PHE A 151 -8.27 -6.31 7.70
C PHE A 151 -9.15 -5.10 7.43
N THR A 152 -9.33 -4.69 6.16
CA THR A 152 -10.03 -3.46 5.83
C THR A 152 -11.53 -3.70 5.61
N ARG A 153 -12.36 -2.82 6.18
CA ARG A 153 -13.80 -2.75 5.94
C ARG A 153 -14.15 -1.38 5.34
N PRO A 154 -15.16 -1.27 4.46
CA PRO A 154 -15.59 0.01 3.89
C PRO A 154 -15.96 1.03 4.96
N TRP A 155 -15.68 2.32 4.70
CA TRP A 155 -15.95 3.43 5.62
C TRP A 155 -17.44 3.65 5.87
N HIS A 156 -18.25 3.68 4.82
CA HIS A 156 -19.70 3.84 4.86
C HIS A 156 -20.39 2.72 4.09
N GLY A 157 -20.04 1.49 4.40
CA GLY A 157 -20.58 0.32 3.70
C GLY A 157 -21.78 -0.28 4.42
N TRP A 158 -22.72 -0.81 3.65
CA TRP A 158 -23.68 -1.76 4.16
C TRP A 158 -22.94 -3.06 4.52
N CYS A 159 -22.95 -3.43 5.79
CA CYS A 159 -22.50 -4.76 6.21
C CYS A 159 -23.71 -5.70 6.22
N VAL A 160 -23.65 -6.71 5.38
CA VAL A 160 -24.56 -7.84 5.45
C VAL A 160 -23.90 -8.87 6.38
N GLN A 161 -24.45 -9.06 7.57
CA GLN A 161 -24.01 -10.10 8.50
C GLN A 161 -25.07 -11.19 8.52
N LEU A 162 -24.65 -12.43 8.26
CA LEU A 162 -25.45 -13.61 8.55
C LEU A 162 -25.21 -13.97 10.00
N ASP A 163 -26.16 -13.70 10.86
CA ASP A 163 -26.13 -14.10 12.26
C ASP A 163 -26.79 -15.48 12.38
N GLY A 164 -25.95 -16.51 12.49
CA GLY A 164 -26.37 -17.91 12.56
C GLY A 164 -26.62 -18.33 14.00
N GLY A 165 -27.78 -18.02 14.56
CA GLY A 165 -28.28 -18.68 15.75
C GLY A 165 -28.94 -20.02 15.39
N SER A 166 -28.81 -21.02 16.25
CA SER A 166 -29.19 -22.44 16.01
C SER A 166 -30.66 -22.71 15.64
N ARG A 167 -31.49 -21.71 15.49
CA ARG A 167 -32.90 -21.84 15.08
C ARG A 167 -33.46 -20.81 14.09
N HIS A 168 -32.75 -19.68 13.87
CA HIS A 168 -33.21 -18.67 12.89
C HIS A 168 -31.99 -17.96 12.32
N GLY A 169 -31.75 -18.09 11.00
CA GLY A 169 -30.79 -17.26 10.29
C GLY A 169 -31.37 -15.85 10.13
N MET A 170 -30.73 -14.84 10.74
CA MET A 170 -31.15 -13.45 10.58
C MET A 170 -30.13 -12.72 9.69
N LEU A 171 -30.62 -12.09 8.65
CA LEU A 171 -29.84 -11.23 7.76
C LEU A 171 -29.82 -9.83 8.39
N ARG A 172 -28.68 -9.44 9.00
CA ARG A 172 -28.54 -8.12 9.60
C ARG A 172 -27.89 -7.17 8.59
N LEU A 173 -28.67 -6.22 8.12
CA LEU A 173 -28.16 -5.07 7.36
C LEU A 173 -27.79 -3.98 8.37
N SER A 174 -26.49 -3.73 8.54
CA SER A 174 -26.01 -2.61 9.35
C SER A 174 -25.19 -1.65 8.49
N ARG A 175 -25.48 -0.36 8.63
CA ARG A 175 -24.68 0.71 8.03
C ARG A 175 -23.68 1.18 9.07
N ALA A 176 -22.37 1.09 8.76
CA ALA A 176 -21.35 1.75 9.57
C ALA A 176 -21.46 3.27 9.30
N TRP A 177 -21.66 4.03 10.36
CA TRP A 177 -21.66 5.50 10.37
C TRP A 177 -20.25 6.01 10.58
#